data_e29d414fb4147b21ac5b54a8577a835f
#
_entry.id   e29d414fb4147b21ac5b54a8577a835f
#
_cell.length_a   1.000
_cell.length_b   1.000
_cell.length_c   1.000
_cell.angle_alpha   90.00
_cell.angle_beta   90.00
_cell.angle_gamma   90.00
#
_symmetry.space_group_name_H-M   'P 1'
#
loop_
_entity.id
_entity.type
_entity.pdbx_description
1 polymer ?
#
loop_
_entity_poly.entity_id
_entity_poly.type
_entity_poly.pdbx_seq_one_letter_code
_entity_poly.pdbx_strand_id
1 'polypeptide(L)'
;VMTAGLFPIIHIGRQWVFYWLLPYPNQRYLWPNFKSPLLWDVFAISTYLTVSTTFLVVGLVPDIAAVRDQVSGWRKKLYAACSLGWTGSDNQWRHYTRGYLYLAALATPLVLSVHSVVSWDFAMSIIPGWHGTIFAPYFVAGAIYSGIGMVFTLLIPLRKMLRVEHMIVDYHFDNLAKLTLFTGSILFYAYAMEYFVAWYSGNPFEQVTFWRRAFGPMWWAGWSMIICNAFVSQLLWFREIRTNLTALF
;
A
#
# COMPACT_ATOMS: atom_id res chain seq x y z
N VAL A 1 0.95 1.64 8.23
CA VAL A 1 0.60 0.24 8.55
C VAL A 1 -0.24 0.15 9.81
N MET A 2 0.17 0.72 10.95
CA MET A 2 -0.64 0.69 12.19
C MET A 2 -2.03 1.29 11.99
N THR A 3 -2.13 2.46 11.36
CA THR A 3 -3.40 3.11 11.03
C THR A 3 -4.24 2.25 10.07
N ALA A 4 -3.61 1.66 9.04
CA ALA A 4 -4.29 0.76 8.10
C ALA A 4 -4.86 -0.48 8.78
N GLY A 5 -4.17 -1.03 9.80
CA GLY A 5 -4.65 -2.16 10.58
C GLY A 5 -5.89 -1.89 11.44
N LEU A 6 -6.25 -0.61 11.67
CA LEU A 6 -7.48 -0.24 12.38
C LEU A 6 -8.73 -0.38 11.49
N PHE A 7 -8.60 -0.24 10.17
CA PHE A 7 -9.75 -0.30 9.26
C PHE A 7 -10.49 -1.64 9.29
N PRO A 8 -9.83 -2.82 9.21
CA PRO A 8 -10.49 -4.11 9.38
C PRO A 8 -11.25 -4.21 10.70
N ILE A 9 -10.69 -3.65 11.78
CA ILE A 9 -11.35 -3.64 13.10
C ILE A 9 -12.60 -2.77 13.09
N ILE A 10 -12.54 -1.60 12.44
CA ILE A 10 -13.66 -0.65 12.40
C ILE A 10 -14.85 -1.23 11.65
N HIS A 11 -14.66 -1.90 10.50
CA HIS A 11 -15.79 -2.39 9.69
C HIS A 11 -16.16 -3.86 9.90
N ILE A 12 -15.61 -4.50 10.92
CA ILE A 12 -16.01 -5.83 11.35
C ILE A 12 -17.47 -5.86 11.89
N GLY A 13 -18.04 -4.70 12.14
CA GLY A 13 -19.40 -4.52 12.64
C GLY A 13 -19.52 -4.57 14.17
N ARG A 14 -18.74 -5.41 14.84
CA ARG A 14 -18.67 -5.52 16.30
C ARG A 14 -17.23 -5.34 16.77
N GLN A 15 -16.78 -4.12 16.83
CA GLN A 15 -15.38 -3.78 17.10
C GLN A 15 -14.84 -4.35 18.41
N TRP A 16 -15.66 -4.45 19.44
CA TRP A 16 -15.27 -4.98 20.75
C TRP A 16 -14.99 -6.48 20.77
N VAL A 17 -15.33 -7.21 19.70
CA VAL A 17 -15.03 -8.65 19.56
C VAL A 17 -14.03 -8.93 18.45
N PHE A 18 -13.22 -7.93 18.06
CA PHE A 18 -12.18 -8.08 17.03
C PHE A 18 -11.23 -9.25 17.28
N TYR A 19 -10.99 -9.57 18.55
CA TYR A 19 -10.15 -10.69 18.97
C TYR A 19 -10.68 -12.07 18.55
N TRP A 20 -11.97 -12.16 18.14
CA TRP A 20 -12.50 -13.40 17.55
C TRP A 20 -11.92 -13.74 16.19
N LEU A 21 -11.24 -12.80 15.53
CA LEU A 21 -10.48 -13.06 14.32
C LEU A 21 -9.18 -13.82 14.60
N LEU A 22 -8.71 -13.83 15.84
CA LEU A 22 -7.49 -14.55 16.21
C LEU A 22 -7.75 -16.08 16.12
N PRO A 23 -6.72 -16.86 15.73
CA PRO A 23 -6.85 -18.30 15.56
C PRO A 23 -6.82 -19.05 16.92
N TYR A 24 -7.91 -18.99 17.66
CA TYR A 24 -8.09 -19.74 18.92
C TYR A 24 -9.49 -20.36 18.98
N PRO A 25 -9.69 -21.46 19.73
CA PRO A 25 -11.01 -22.06 19.90
C PRO A 25 -11.91 -21.15 20.76
N ASN A 26 -13.18 -21.00 20.35
CA ASN A 26 -14.17 -20.26 21.12
C ASN A 26 -14.60 -21.02 22.38
N GLN A 27 -15.52 -20.47 23.15
CA GLN A 27 -16.05 -21.10 24.37
C GLN A 27 -16.69 -22.51 24.16
N ARG A 28 -17.04 -22.85 22.91
CA ARG A 28 -17.56 -24.16 22.51
C ARG A 28 -16.48 -25.07 21.93
N TYR A 29 -15.19 -24.73 22.11
CA TYR A 29 -14.05 -25.46 21.54
C TYR A 29 -14.03 -25.52 20.01
N LEU A 30 -14.79 -24.63 19.34
CA LEU A 30 -14.80 -24.52 17.89
C LEU A 30 -13.76 -23.53 17.41
N TRP A 31 -12.93 -23.97 16.49
CA TRP A 31 -11.94 -23.13 15.83
C TRP A 31 -12.58 -22.20 14.79
N PRO A 32 -11.98 -21.01 14.52
CA PRO A 32 -12.44 -20.15 13.45
C PRO A 32 -12.35 -20.87 12.10
N ASN A 33 -13.13 -20.40 11.13
CA ASN A 33 -13.08 -20.94 9.78
C ASN A 33 -11.79 -20.54 9.08
N PHE A 34 -10.84 -21.46 8.94
CA PHE A 34 -9.55 -21.22 8.28
C PHE A 34 -9.67 -20.96 6.77
N LYS A 35 -10.83 -21.09 6.17
CA LYS A 35 -11.13 -20.69 4.79
C LYS A 35 -11.60 -19.23 4.67
N SER A 36 -11.74 -18.52 5.79
CA SER A 36 -12.16 -17.12 5.79
C SER A 36 -11.00 -16.17 5.48
N PRO A 37 -11.14 -15.28 4.50
CA PRO A 37 -10.15 -14.24 4.23
C PRO A 37 -9.87 -13.34 5.43
N LEU A 38 -10.89 -13.04 6.26
CA LEU A 38 -10.73 -12.26 7.49
C LEU A 38 -9.74 -12.90 8.48
N LEU A 39 -9.65 -14.23 8.52
CA LEU A 39 -8.64 -14.89 9.33
C LEU A 39 -7.24 -14.74 8.70
N TRP A 40 -7.15 -14.81 7.37
CA TRP A 40 -5.89 -14.65 6.66
C TRP A 40 -5.33 -13.23 6.82
N ASP A 41 -6.19 -12.23 6.95
CA ASP A 41 -5.81 -10.85 7.22
C ASP A 41 -5.03 -10.71 8.53
N VAL A 42 -5.39 -11.45 9.57
CA VAL A 42 -4.67 -11.42 10.83
C VAL A 42 -3.20 -11.80 10.62
N PHE A 43 -2.93 -12.84 9.85
CA PHE A 43 -1.56 -13.27 9.55
C PHE A 43 -0.87 -12.30 8.58
N ALA A 44 -1.56 -11.88 7.53
CA ALA A 44 -1.01 -11.00 6.51
C ALA A 44 -0.63 -9.62 7.10
N ILE A 45 -1.54 -8.99 7.83
CA ILE A 45 -1.33 -7.67 8.44
C ILE A 45 -0.26 -7.75 9.53
N SER A 46 -0.29 -8.79 10.38
CA SER A 46 0.71 -8.98 11.44
C SER A 46 2.11 -9.19 10.85
N THR A 47 2.24 -10.00 9.82
CA THR A 47 3.51 -10.23 9.12
C THR A 47 4.01 -8.94 8.47
N TYR A 48 3.12 -8.22 7.78
CA TYR A 48 3.47 -6.95 7.15
C TYR A 48 3.89 -5.89 8.16
N LEU A 49 3.18 -5.78 9.28
CA LEU A 49 3.54 -4.87 10.37
C LEU A 49 4.92 -5.21 10.95
N THR A 50 5.18 -6.48 11.19
CA THR A 50 6.46 -6.95 11.72
C THR A 50 7.61 -6.64 10.77
N VAL A 51 7.50 -7.00 9.50
CA VAL A 51 8.55 -6.76 8.49
C VAL A 51 8.75 -5.27 8.27
N SER A 52 7.67 -4.48 8.16
CA SER A 52 7.77 -3.03 7.96
C SER A 52 8.40 -2.32 9.15
N THR A 53 8.05 -2.72 10.37
CA THR A 53 8.64 -2.17 11.59
C THR A 53 10.12 -2.53 11.68
N THR A 54 10.48 -3.78 11.41
CA THR A 54 11.88 -4.22 11.39
C THR A 54 12.68 -3.46 10.34
N PHE A 55 12.13 -3.29 9.13
CA PHE A 55 12.76 -2.56 8.04
C PHE A 55 13.00 -1.09 8.42
N LEU A 56 11.99 -0.43 9.02
CA LEU A 56 12.11 0.94 9.52
C LEU A 56 13.16 1.06 10.62
N VAL A 57 13.10 0.20 11.63
CA VAL A 57 14.02 0.24 12.77
C VAL A 57 15.46 0.00 12.30
N VAL A 58 15.68 -1.01 11.48
CA VAL A 58 17.02 -1.29 10.91
C VAL A 58 17.52 -0.08 10.11
N GLY A 59 16.64 0.51 9.28
CA GLY A 59 16.98 1.71 8.50
C GLY A 59 17.42 2.91 9.34
N LEU A 60 16.79 3.08 10.52
CA LEU A 60 17.08 4.20 11.41
C LEU A 60 18.30 4.00 12.32
N VAL A 61 18.84 2.80 12.44
CA VAL A 61 19.96 2.51 13.37
C VAL A 61 21.16 3.44 13.18
N PRO A 62 21.69 3.69 11.96
CA PRO A 62 22.80 4.63 11.76
C PRO A 62 22.45 6.06 12.16
N ASP A 63 21.23 6.51 11.84
CA ASP A 63 20.77 7.88 12.14
C ASP A 63 20.60 8.09 13.64
N ILE A 64 20.02 7.11 14.34
CA ILE A 64 19.90 7.11 15.80
C ILE A 64 21.29 7.16 16.46
N ALA A 65 22.25 6.45 15.92
CA ALA A 65 23.64 6.50 16.41
C ALA A 65 24.27 7.88 16.20
N ALA A 66 24.05 8.51 15.06
CA ALA A 66 24.52 9.86 14.78
C ALA A 66 23.92 10.88 15.76
N VAL A 67 22.63 10.77 16.07
CA VAL A 67 21.97 11.62 17.09
C VAL A 67 22.51 11.32 18.49
N ARG A 68 22.72 10.04 18.84
CA ARG A 68 23.33 9.64 20.13
C ARG A 68 24.64 10.38 20.41
N ASP A 69 25.46 10.52 19.38
CA ASP A 69 26.80 11.11 19.53
C ASP A 69 26.76 12.65 19.69
N GLN A 70 25.62 13.27 19.40
CA GLN A 70 25.40 14.71 19.52
C GLN A 70 24.66 15.12 20.80
N VAL A 71 24.04 14.18 21.52
CA VAL A 71 23.22 14.48 22.69
C VAL A 71 23.91 14.04 24.00
N SER A 72 23.44 14.58 25.15
CA SER A 72 23.95 14.27 26.48
C SER A 72 22.82 13.86 27.44
N GLY A 73 23.20 13.40 28.64
CA GLY A 73 22.27 13.04 29.70
C GLY A 73 21.44 11.80 29.42
N TRP A 74 20.16 11.81 29.85
CA TRP A 74 19.27 10.66 29.71
C TRP A 74 18.95 10.31 28.24
N ARG A 75 18.91 11.32 27.36
CA ARG A 75 18.67 11.13 25.92
C ARG A 75 19.77 10.30 25.29
N LYS A 76 21.05 10.53 25.66
CA LYS A 76 22.17 9.72 25.20
C LYS A 76 21.99 8.25 25.55
N LYS A 77 21.54 7.94 26.77
CA LYS A 77 21.30 6.57 27.20
C LYS A 77 20.18 5.90 26.39
N LEU A 78 19.10 6.65 26.13
CA LEU A 78 17.99 6.15 25.32
C LEU A 78 18.43 5.85 23.87
N TYR A 79 19.12 6.80 23.23
CA TYR A 79 19.61 6.60 21.86
C TYR A 79 20.70 5.51 21.79
N ALA A 80 21.52 5.34 22.84
CA ALA A 80 22.48 4.26 22.92
C ALA A 80 21.81 2.86 22.93
N ALA A 81 20.70 2.72 23.65
CA ALA A 81 19.92 1.49 23.63
C ALA A 81 19.28 1.26 22.25
N CYS A 82 18.68 2.29 21.63
CA CYS A 82 18.01 2.19 20.33
C CYS A 82 18.99 2.01 19.16
N SER A 83 20.25 2.45 19.28
CA SER A 83 21.27 2.28 18.23
C SER A 83 21.88 0.87 18.18
N LEU A 84 21.45 -0.05 19.04
CA LEU A 84 21.85 -1.47 19.03
C LEU A 84 23.36 -1.70 18.95
N GLY A 85 24.16 -0.85 19.59
CA GLY A 85 25.63 -0.96 19.57
C GLY A 85 26.29 -0.53 18.26
N TRP A 86 25.60 0.26 17.44
CA TRP A 86 26.17 0.78 16.20
C TRP A 86 27.37 1.70 16.45
N THR A 87 28.50 1.38 15.82
CA THR A 87 29.76 2.14 15.91
C THR A 87 30.21 2.72 14.57
N GLY A 88 29.55 2.37 13.48
CA GLY A 88 29.88 2.83 12.13
C GLY A 88 31.09 2.14 11.50
N SER A 89 31.52 0.96 12.01
CA SER A 89 32.63 0.22 11.41
C SER A 89 32.30 -0.30 10.00
N ASP A 90 33.33 -0.48 9.15
CA ASP A 90 33.16 -1.01 7.79
C ASP A 90 32.44 -2.35 7.75
N ASN A 91 32.67 -3.17 8.76
CA ASN A 91 31.99 -4.46 8.89
C ASN A 91 30.50 -4.29 9.17
N GLN A 92 30.14 -3.38 10.08
CA GLN A 92 28.73 -3.06 10.36
C GLN A 92 28.04 -2.47 9.13
N TRP A 93 28.69 -1.55 8.39
CA TRP A 93 28.14 -1.00 7.16
C TRP A 93 27.88 -2.07 6.09
N ARG A 94 28.81 -3.02 5.91
CA ARG A 94 28.62 -4.14 4.97
C ARG A 94 27.43 -5.03 5.35
N HIS A 95 27.29 -5.36 6.63
CA HIS A 95 26.17 -6.18 7.11
C HIS A 95 24.84 -5.41 7.01
N TYR A 96 24.84 -4.14 7.39
CA TYR A 96 23.69 -3.26 7.28
C TYR A 96 23.17 -3.18 5.83
N THR A 97 24.04 -2.87 4.88
CA THR A 97 23.64 -2.75 3.48
C THR A 97 23.05 -4.05 2.93
N ARG A 98 23.66 -5.19 3.27
CA ARG A 98 23.13 -6.50 2.85
C ARG A 98 21.79 -6.81 3.54
N GLY A 99 21.71 -6.62 4.84
CA GLY A 99 20.48 -6.86 5.61
C GLY A 99 19.33 -5.96 5.14
N TYR A 100 19.61 -4.70 4.90
CA TYR A 100 18.63 -3.73 4.38
C TYR A 100 18.13 -4.13 2.99
N LEU A 101 19.03 -4.59 2.11
CA LEU A 101 18.67 -5.09 0.79
C LEU A 101 17.78 -6.34 0.86
N TYR A 102 18.09 -7.29 1.75
CA TYR A 102 17.24 -8.47 1.96
C TYR A 102 15.85 -8.12 2.52
N LEU A 103 15.78 -7.18 3.45
CA LEU A 103 14.49 -6.70 3.97
C LEU A 103 13.68 -5.99 2.88
N ALA A 104 14.30 -5.18 2.03
CA ALA A 104 13.64 -4.54 0.89
C ALA A 104 13.13 -5.58 -0.13
N ALA A 105 13.96 -6.59 -0.43
CA ALA A 105 13.58 -7.69 -1.32
C ALA A 105 12.42 -8.53 -0.75
N LEU A 106 12.36 -8.72 0.56
CA LEU A 106 11.26 -9.41 1.24
C LEU A 106 9.99 -8.55 1.30
N ALA A 107 10.12 -7.25 1.54
CA ALA A 107 8.98 -6.34 1.66
C ALA A 107 8.19 -6.23 0.35
N THR A 108 8.84 -6.30 -0.80
CA THR A 108 8.20 -6.14 -2.11
C THR A 108 7.12 -7.19 -2.38
N PRO A 109 7.40 -8.52 -2.38
CA PRO A 109 6.36 -9.53 -2.57
C PRO A 109 5.36 -9.57 -1.41
N LEU A 110 5.79 -9.19 -0.21
CA LEU A 110 4.92 -9.14 0.95
C LEU A 110 3.83 -8.07 0.80
N VAL A 111 4.17 -6.89 0.27
CA VAL A 111 3.16 -5.85 -0.04
C VAL A 111 2.13 -6.35 -1.03
N LEU A 112 2.55 -7.04 -2.09
CA LEU A 112 1.63 -7.62 -3.08
C LEU A 112 0.71 -8.66 -2.43
N SER A 113 1.25 -9.57 -1.62
CA SER A 113 0.47 -10.64 -0.98
C SER A 113 -0.53 -10.10 0.04
N VAL A 114 -0.14 -9.13 0.87
CA VAL A 114 -1.04 -8.52 1.87
C VAL A 114 -2.23 -7.84 1.19
N HIS A 115 -1.97 -7.01 0.15
CA HIS A 115 -3.06 -6.35 -0.56
C HIS A 115 -3.95 -7.36 -1.32
N SER A 116 -3.40 -8.48 -1.79
CA SER A 116 -4.20 -9.57 -2.37
C SER A 116 -5.12 -10.20 -1.32
N VAL A 117 -4.61 -10.49 -0.12
CA VAL A 117 -5.42 -11.09 0.96
C VAL A 117 -6.55 -10.14 1.37
N VAL A 118 -6.24 -8.87 1.65
CA VAL A 118 -7.26 -7.84 1.99
C VAL A 118 -8.31 -7.71 0.88
N SER A 119 -7.91 -7.79 -0.39
CA SER A 119 -8.85 -7.68 -1.50
C SER A 119 -9.84 -8.86 -1.57
N TRP A 120 -9.46 -10.03 -1.08
CA TRP A 120 -10.33 -11.18 -1.06
C TRP A 120 -11.50 -11.05 -0.07
N ASP A 121 -11.39 -10.22 0.97
CA ASP A 121 -12.52 -9.89 1.83
C ASP A 121 -13.68 -9.29 1.04
N PHE A 122 -13.36 -8.51 0.01
CA PHE A 122 -14.32 -7.90 -0.90
C PHE A 122 -14.71 -8.86 -2.03
N ALA A 123 -13.72 -9.46 -2.69
CA ALA A 123 -13.93 -10.33 -3.84
C ALA A 123 -14.76 -11.60 -3.50
N MET A 124 -14.66 -12.10 -2.29
CA MET A 124 -15.42 -13.25 -1.80
C MET A 124 -16.73 -12.86 -1.11
N SER A 125 -17.05 -11.56 -1.03
CA SER A 125 -18.34 -11.08 -0.54
C SER A 125 -19.45 -11.34 -1.56
N ILE A 126 -20.71 -11.27 -1.11
CA ILE A 126 -21.89 -11.39 -1.98
C ILE A 126 -22.35 -10.04 -2.55
N ILE A 127 -21.58 -8.96 -2.31
CA ILE A 127 -21.98 -7.60 -2.68
C ILE A 127 -21.71 -7.38 -4.17
N PRO A 128 -22.74 -7.02 -4.96
CA PRO A 128 -22.54 -6.70 -6.38
C PRO A 128 -21.52 -5.58 -6.59
N GLY A 129 -20.66 -5.73 -7.59
CA GLY A 129 -19.58 -4.79 -7.91
C GLY A 129 -18.28 -5.04 -7.13
N TRP A 130 -18.28 -5.91 -6.12
CA TRP A 130 -17.07 -6.39 -5.43
C TRP A 130 -16.79 -7.86 -5.70
N HIS A 131 -17.86 -8.65 -5.83
CA HIS A 131 -17.78 -10.08 -6.08
C HIS A 131 -17.26 -10.38 -7.49
N GLY A 132 -15.96 -10.54 -7.61
CA GLY A 132 -15.33 -10.81 -8.91
C GLY A 132 -13.85 -11.14 -8.78
N THR A 133 -13.38 -12.02 -9.65
CA THR A 133 -11.99 -12.50 -9.65
C THR A 133 -10.99 -11.42 -10.02
N ILE A 134 -11.41 -10.43 -10.82
CA ILE A 134 -10.54 -9.31 -11.23
C ILE A 134 -10.29 -8.32 -10.08
N PHE A 135 -11.11 -8.36 -9.02
CA PHE A 135 -11.01 -7.41 -7.92
C PHE A 135 -9.63 -7.45 -7.24
N ALA A 136 -9.08 -8.63 -6.98
CA ALA A 136 -7.78 -8.77 -6.32
C ALA A 136 -6.62 -8.18 -7.14
N PRO A 137 -6.43 -8.51 -8.41
CA PRO A 137 -5.36 -7.93 -9.22
C PRO A 137 -5.41 -6.41 -9.33
N TYR A 138 -6.58 -5.84 -9.58
CA TYR A 138 -6.65 -4.39 -9.73
C TYR A 138 -6.59 -3.66 -8.40
N PHE A 139 -7.04 -4.27 -7.29
CA PHE A 139 -6.86 -3.71 -5.96
C PHE A 139 -5.38 -3.54 -5.61
N VAL A 140 -4.56 -4.55 -5.93
CA VAL A 140 -3.10 -4.48 -5.77
C VAL A 140 -2.50 -3.38 -6.66
N ALA A 141 -2.92 -3.32 -7.93
CA ALA A 141 -2.46 -2.27 -8.85
C ALA A 141 -2.85 -0.88 -8.34
N GLY A 142 -4.06 -0.72 -7.82
CA GLY A 142 -4.55 0.52 -7.21
C GLY A 142 -3.78 0.94 -5.98
N ALA A 143 -3.41 -0.01 -5.13
CA ALA A 143 -2.59 0.24 -3.95
C ALA A 143 -1.20 0.77 -4.32
N ILE A 144 -0.55 0.17 -5.31
CA ILE A 144 0.75 0.63 -5.82
C ILE A 144 0.61 2.01 -6.49
N TYR A 145 -0.41 2.19 -7.33
CA TYR A 145 -0.70 3.45 -8.01
C TYR A 145 -0.87 4.60 -7.03
N SER A 146 -1.73 4.42 -6.01
CA SER A 146 -1.96 5.44 -4.98
C SER A 146 -0.73 5.69 -4.11
N GLY A 147 0.04 4.65 -3.81
CA GLY A 147 1.31 4.76 -3.09
C GLY A 147 2.33 5.60 -3.84
N ILE A 148 2.46 5.43 -5.15
CA ILE A 148 3.35 6.25 -5.98
C ILE A 148 2.85 7.70 -6.04
N GLY A 149 1.54 7.92 -6.16
CA GLY A 149 0.94 9.26 -6.09
C GLY A 149 1.28 9.98 -4.78
N MET A 150 1.24 9.26 -3.65
CA MET A 150 1.68 9.79 -2.36
C MET A 150 3.19 10.12 -2.36
N VAL A 151 4.03 9.28 -2.96
CA VAL A 151 5.47 9.54 -3.08
C VAL A 151 5.72 10.81 -3.89
N PHE A 152 5.04 11.04 -5.01
CA PHE A 152 5.16 12.30 -5.76
C PHE A 152 4.76 13.51 -4.91
N THR A 153 3.60 13.44 -4.25
CA THR A 153 3.07 14.52 -3.42
C THR A 153 4.00 14.90 -2.27
N LEU A 154 4.72 13.95 -1.70
CA LEU A 154 5.65 14.20 -0.59
C LEU A 154 7.06 14.54 -1.09
N LEU A 155 7.57 13.79 -2.06
CA LEU A 155 8.99 13.85 -2.44
C LEU A 155 9.32 15.07 -3.30
N ILE A 156 8.40 15.52 -4.15
CA ILE A 156 8.62 16.70 -5.00
C ILE A 156 8.82 17.98 -4.15
N PRO A 157 7.93 18.33 -3.20
CA PRO A 157 8.17 19.47 -2.32
C PRO A 157 9.37 19.28 -1.39
N LEU A 158 9.52 18.07 -0.82
CA LEU A 158 10.60 17.79 0.13
C LEU A 158 11.99 17.92 -0.51
N ARG A 159 12.14 17.45 -1.75
CA ARG A 159 13.37 17.62 -2.55
C ARG A 159 13.80 19.07 -2.60
N LYS A 160 12.86 19.97 -2.87
CA LYS A 160 13.13 21.42 -2.95
C LYS A 160 13.38 22.04 -1.58
N MET A 161 12.59 21.65 -0.56
CA MET A 161 12.73 22.17 0.81
C MET A 161 14.09 21.80 1.44
N LEU A 162 14.54 20.56 1.24
CA LEU A 162 15.80 20.06 1.77
C LEU A 162 17.01 20.33 0.89
N ARG A 163 16.81 20.90 -0.33
CA ARG A 163 17.88 21.18 -1.32
C ARG A 163 18.69 19.93 -1.68
N VAL A 164 18.00 18.80 -1.87
CA VAL A 164 18.61 17.49 -2.20
C VAL A 164 18.43 17.10 -3.67
N GLU A 165 18.34 18.10 -4.56
CA GLU A 165 18.14 17.90 -6.00
C GLU A 165 19.28 17.10 -6.64
N HIS A 166 20.48 17.18 -6.09
CA HIS A 166 21.66 16.42 -6.53
C HIS A 166 21.58 14.93 -6.17
N MET A 167 20.80 14.56 -5.16
CA MET A 167 20.61 13.16 -4.75
C MET A 167 19.37 12.56 -5.40
N ILE A 168 18.26 13.33 -5.44
CA ILE A 168 16.99 12.91 -6.02
C ILE A 168 16.84 13.61 -7.36
N VAL A 169 17.36 12.98 -8.41
CA VAL A 169 17.39 13.55 -9.77
C VAL A 169 16.09 13.23 -10.54
N ASP A 170 15.83 13.96 -11.61
CA ASP A 170 14.60 13.82 -12.42
C ASP A 170 14.42 12.43 -13.02
N TYR A 171 15.51 11.70 -13.22
CA TYR A 171 15.48 10.29 -13.65
C TYR A 171 14.66 9.38 -12.71
N HIS A 172 14.72 9.64 -11.39
CA HIS A 172 13.93 8.87 -10.43
C HIS A 172 12.42 9.11 -10.61
N PHE A 173 12.04 10.36 -10.87
CA PHE A 173 10.63 10.70 -11.12
C PHE A 173 10.14 10.15 -12.45
N ASP A 174 10.93 10.17 -13.51
CA ASP A 174 10.58 9.56 -14.80
C ASP A 174 10.32 8.04 -14.66
N ASN A 175 11.16 7.34 -13.86
CA ASN A 175 10.95 5.92 -13.61
C ASN A 175 9.69 5.64 -12.76
N LEU A 176 9.44 6.44 -11.73
CA LEU A 176 8.19 6.34 -10.96
C LEU A 176 6.97 6.64 -11.85
N ALA A 177 7.05 7.63 -12.73
CA ALA A 177 5.97 7.95 -13.66
C ALA A 177 5.69 6.80 -14.65
N LYS A 178 6.72 6.09 -15.12
CA LYS A 178 6.54 4.86 -15.92
C LYS A 178 5.84 3.76 -15.14
N LEU A 179 6.17 3.60 -13.87
CA LEU A 179 5.49 2.63 -13.00
C LEU A 179 4.03 3.04 -12.73
N THR A 180 3.77 4.34 -12.57
CA THR A 180 2.41 4.89 -12.48
C THR A 180 1.61 4.63 -13.75
N LEU A 181 2.21 4.84 -14.92
CA LEU A 181 1.59 4.52 -16.20
C LEU A 181 1.24 3.04 -16.32
N PHE A 182 2.16 2.15 -15.94
CA PHE A 182 1.96 0.70 -15.97
C PHE A 182 0.80 0.28 -15.06
N THR A 183 0.81 0.71 -13.80
CA THR A 183 -0.26 0.36 -12.84
C THR A 183 -1.59 1.03 -13.20
N GLY A 184 -1.58 2.27 -13.69
CA GLY A 184 -2.75 2.96 -14.21
C GLY A 184 -3.36 2.28 -15.45
N SER A 185 -2.52 1.66 -16.31
CA SER A 185 -3.02 0.87 -17.44
C SER A 185 -3.72 -0.41 -17.00
N ILE A 186 -3.24 -1.06 -15.92
CA ILE A 186 -3.94 -2.19 -15.31
C ILE A 186 -5.30 -1.75 -14.75
N LEU A 187 -5.36 -0.60 -14.07
CA LEU A 187 -6.62 -0.03 -13.55
C LEU A 187 -7.60 0.31 -14.68
N PHE A 188 -7.09 0.90 -15.77
CA PHE A 188 -7.91 1.19 -16.95
C PHE A 188 -8.56 -0.09 -17.52
N TYR A 189 -7.75 -1.12 -17.72
CA TYR A 189 -8.24 -2.42 -18.17
C TYR A 189 -9.28 -3.01 -17.20
N ALA A 190 -8.98 -2.98 -15.90
CA ALA A 190 -9.85 -3.56 -14.89
C ALA A 190 -11.22 -2.88 -14.84
N TYR A 191 -11.26 -1.55 -14.86
CA TYR A 191 -12.54 -0.80 -14.88
C TYR A 191 -13.34 -1.07 -16.16
N ALA A 192 -12.68 -1.12 -17.31
CA ALA A 192 -13.35 -1.46 -18.57
C ALA A 192 -13.95 -2.87 -18.51
N MET A 193 -13.20 -3.83 -17.95
CA MET A 193 -13.67 -5.22 -17.80
C MET A 193 -14.78 -5.35 -16.77
N GLU A 194 -14.78 -4.61 -15.67
CA GLU A 194 -15.88 -4.62 -14.68
C GLU A 194 -17.19 -4.17 -15.33
N TYR A 195 -17.18 -3.05 -16.05
CA TYR A 195 -18.38 -2.57 -16.75
C TYR A 195 -18.83 -3.53 -17.87
N PHE A 196 -17.87 -4.10 -18.62
CA PHE A 196 -18.16 -5.07 -19.66
C PHE A 196 -18.80 -6.33 -19.08
N VAL A 197 -18.23 -6.90 -18.02
CA VAL A 197 -18.76 -8.13 -17.38
C VAL A 197 -20.14 -7.88 -16.76
N ALA A 198 -20.35 -6.75 -16.10
CA ALA A 198 -21.64 -6.38 -15.54
C ALA A 198 -22.73 -6.30 -16.62
N TRP A 199 -22.38 -5.73 -17.80
CA TRP A 199 -23.30 -5.68 -18.95
C TRP A 199 -23.51 -7.06 -19.58
N TYR A 200 -22.41 -7.81 -19.85
CA TYR A 200 -22.45 -9.10 -20.57
C TYR A 200 -23.11 -10.21 -19.76
N SER A 201 -22.92 -10.25 -18.44
CA SER A 201 -23.47 -11.29 -17.58
C SER A 201 -25.01 -11.31 -17.52
N GLY A 202 -25.64 -10.17 -17.82
CA GLY A 202 -27.09 -10.03 -17.69
C GLY A 202 -27.61 -10.06 -16.25
N ASN A 203 -26.73 -10.10 -15.25
CA ASN A 203 -27.12 -10.10 -13.84
C ASN A 203 -27.73 -8.74 -13.45
N PRO A 204 -29.03 -8.67 -13.08
CA PRO A 204 -29.69 -7.40 -12.81
C PRO A 204 -29.09 -6.64 -11.62
N PHE A 205 -28.56 -7.33 -10.61
CA PHE A 205 -27.93 -6.70 -9.44
C PHE A 205 -26.63 -6.02 -9.80
N GLU A 206 -25.79 -6.67 -10.60
CA GLU A 206 -24.55 -6.08 -11.13
C GLU A 206 -24.84 -4.89 -12.03
N GLN A 207 -25.74 -5.06 -13.00
CA GLN A 207 -26.13 -4.00 -13.92
C GLN A 207 -26.64 -2.76 -13.19
N VAL A 208 -27.55 -2.91 -12.23
CA VAL A 208 -28.07 -1.80 -11.43
C VAL A 208 -26.98 -1.11 -10.63
N THR A 209 -26.03 -1.87 -10.08
CA THR A 209 -24.91 -1.31 -9.31
C THR A 209 -24.00 -0.45 -10.17
N PHE A 210 -23.60 -0.94 -11.35
CA PHE A 210 -22.76 -0.19 -12.28
C PHE A 210 -23.50 0.98 -12.93
N TRP A 211 -24.80 0.81 -13.24
CA TRP A 211 -25.65 1.90 -13.71
C TRP A 211 -25.76 3.05 -12.69
N ARG A 212 -25.99 2.72 -11.42
CA ARG A 212 -26.05 3.71 -10.34
C ARG A 212 -24.70 4.40 -10.11
N ARG A 213 -23.58 3.69 -10.28
CA ARG A 213 -22.24 4.27 -10.21
C ARG A 213 -22.00 5.28 -11.34
N ALA A 214 -22.52 5.01 -12.54
CA ALA A 214 -22.35 5.86 -13.72
C ALA A 214 -23.35 7.03 -13.79
N PHE A 215 -24.59 6.83 -13.35
CA PHE A 215 -25.70 7.78 -13.58
C PHE A 215 -26.54 8.07 -12.34
N GLY A 216 -26.24 7.46 -11.19
CA GLY A 216 -26.96 7.67 -9.94
C GLY A 216 -26.56 8.97 -9.22
N PRO A 217 -27.04 9.18 -7.98
CA PRO A 217 -26.80 10.42 -7.23
C PRO A 217 -25.31 10.75 -7.00
N MET A 218 -24.46 9.73 -6.98
CA MET A 218 -23.01 9.85 -6.78
C MET A 218 -22.20 9.66 -8.07
N TRP A 219 -22.81 9.85 -9.25
CA TRP A 219 -22.17 9.67 -10.55
C TRP A 219 -20.84 10.42 -10.70
N TRP A 220 -20.77 11.62 -10.15
CA TRP A 220 -19.58 12.46 -10.18
C TRP A 220 -18.38 11.81 -9.47
N ALA A 221 -18.60 11.11 -8.35
CA ALA A 221 -17.55 10.39 -7.64
C ALA A 221 -17.06 9.17 -8.45
N GLY A 222 -18.00 8.43 -9.07
CA GLY A 222 -17.66 7.31 -9.96
C GLY A 222 -16.82 7.74 -11.15
N TRP A 223 -17.24 8.78 -11.85
CA TRP A 223 -16.49 9.31 -13.00
C TRP A 223 -15.16 9.95 -12.59
N SER A 224 -15.10 10.69 -11.47
CA SER A 224 -13.85 11.23 -10.96
C SER A 224 -12.82 10.13 -10.70
N MET A 225 -13.23 9.03 -10.08
CA MET A 225 -12.38 7.87 -9.85
C MET A 225 -11.84 7.29 -11.17
N ILE A 226 -12.72 7.06 -12.16
CA ILE A 226 -12.33 6.51 -13.46
C ILE A 226 -11.40 7.46 -14.21
N ILE A 227 -11.74 8.75 -14.26
CA ILE A 227 -10.92 9.75 -14.95
C ILE A 227 -9.54 9.86 -14.32
N CYS A 228 -9.48 10.05 -13.01
CA CYS A 228 -8.19 10.24 -12.32
C CYS A 228 -7.31 8.98 -12.37
N ASN A 229 -7.87 7.80 -12.12
CA ASN A 229 -7.06 6.59 -12.03
C ASN A 229 -6.75 5.96 -13.41
N ALA A 230 -7.68 6.04 -14.34
CA ALA A 230 -7.54 5.38 -15.64
C ALA A 230 -7.07 6.33 -16.74
N PHE A 231 -7.77 7.46 -16.96
CA PHE A 231 -7.48 8.33 -18.12
C PHE A 231 -6.31 9.27 -17.86
N VAL A 232 -6.24 9.91 -16.70
CA VAL A 232 -5.14 10.85 -16.37
C VAL A 232 -3.79 10.14 -16.39
N SER A 233 -3.72 8.91 -15.90
CA SER A 233 -2.49 8.12 -15.93
C SER A 233 -1.97 7.87 -17.36
N GLN A 234 -2.86 7.80 -18.36
CA GLN A 234 -2.45 7.60 -19.77
C GLN A 234 -1.75 8.82 -20.38
N LEU A 235 -1.92 10.01 -19.79
CA LEU A 235 -1.16 11.19 -20.24
C LEU A 235 0.37 11.01 -20.03
N LEU A 236 0.76 10.12 -19.15
CA LEU A 236 2.18 9.82 -18.89
C LEU A 236 2.86 9.06 -20.05
N TRP A 237 2.13 8.65 -21.10
CA TRP A 237 2.72 8.21 -22.37
C TRP A 237 3.55 9.33 -23.00
N PHE A 238 3.13 10.57 -22.87
CA PHE A 238 3.84 11.73 -23.39
C PHE A 238 5.04 12.05 -22.49
N ARG A 239 6.24 12.00 -23.05
CA ARG A 239 7.48 12.26 -22.31
C ARG A 239 7.50 13.63 -21.66
N GLU A 240 6.96 14.62 -22.34
CA GLU A 240 6.89 16.01 -21.87
C GLU A 240 6.10 16.15 -20.56
N ILE A 241 5.02 15.42 -20.42
CA ILE A 241 4.22 15.39 -19.18
C ILE A 241 4.94 14.59 -18.10
N ARG A 242 5.48 13.42 -18.47
CA ARG A 242 6.14 12.49 -17.55
C ARG A 242 7.43 13.06 -16.92
N THR A 243 8.13 13.96 -17.61
CA THR A 243 9.34 14.60 -17.11
C THR A 243 9.09 15.96 -16.46
N ASN A 244 7.86 16.46 -16.45
CA ASN A 244 7.49 17.71 -15.84
C ASN A 244 7.04 17.50 -14.38
N LEU A 245 7.88 17.93 -13.44
CA LEU A 245 7.61 17.76 -12.00
C LEU A 245 6.34 18.47 -11.53
N THR A 246 5.96 19.58 -12.16
CA THR A 246 4.70 20.28 -11.83
C THR A 246 3.49 19.50 -12.32
N ALA A 247 3.61 18.78 -13.42
CA ALA A 247 2.53 17.93 -13.93
C ALA A 247 2.40 16.61 -13.14
N LEU A 248 3.49 16.15 -12.51
CA LEU A 248 3.49 14.95 -11.69
C LEU A 248 3.01 15.22 -10.25
N PHE A 249 3.09 16.46 -9.78
CA PHE A 249 2.58 16.90 -8.48
C PHE A 249 1.06 17.14 -8.51
#